data_dfa24f74fe55b329c525c99a8049349c
#
_entry.id   dfa24f74fe55b329c525c99a8049349c
#
_cell.length_a   1.000
_cell.length_b   1.000
_cell.length_c   1.000
_cell.angle_alpha   90.00
_cell.angle_beta   90.00
_cell.angle_gamma   90.00
#
_symmetry.space_group_name_H-M   'P 1'
#
loop_
_entity.id
_entity.type
_entity.pdbx_description
1 polymer ?
#
loop_
_entity_poly.entity_id
_entity_poly.type
_entity_poly.pdbx_seq_one_letter_code
_entity_poly.pdbx_strand_id
1 'polypeptide(L)'
;MIDRRAFQLVTELGCAAGLLAALAMPAVAAKAAKPEFGPNVLIFDPSMPSQVIQKKIDAVYATQEHNEFGPQRNALLFLPGSYAVDVPVGFYTEVMGLGASPEATRIAGNMHADANHEYNNATTTFWRAAEGLSIEPTGGTMQWAVSQAVSLRRMHVRGDLVLHQNHGWASGGWMSDSLVDGNVDSGSQQQWISRNCEWKSWTGANWNMVFVGVMHPPEGTWPSPPYTKVAKTPVVREKPFLQVNAAGEFSVRVPVLHSDSIGITWHSGETAGETIPIEKFYIARPQVDTAETINAQLARGKNLIMSPGIYELTAPLRVPRPHTVVLGLGFATLRPVKGTAAMTTADADGIEIAGLLFDAGPSESPVLLEVGPEGSSARHAKEPIALHDVFFRVGGAAAGRTKVNLKINSDDALVDHTWIWRADHGAGVGWNLNTSENGLVVNGNDVTIYGLFVEHHQQFQVLWKGNRGRTYFYQSEIPYDPPNQASYTSASGVNGWASYKVADGVTSHGAWGLGVYSVFEHPAVVLTRAIETPKRPEIRFHDMITVALGDHGEISHVIDDMGAATAMHPRVTPKVTNFP
;
A
#
# COMPACT_ATOMS: atom_id res chain seq x y z
N MET A 1 6.39 -82.92 -51.60
CA MET A 1 6.84 -84.27 -51.14
C MET A 1 6.68 -84.29 -49.65
N ILE A 2 5.67 -85.03 -49.20
CA ILE A 2 5.70 -85.99 -48.09
C ILE A 2 5.96 -85.42 -46.69
N ASP A 3 5.24 -85.70 -45.67
CA ASP A 3 3.99 -86.35 -45.32
C ASP A 3 3.86 -86.32 -43.76
N ARG A 4 2.71 -86.09 -43.29
CA ARG A 4 1.88 -86.77 -42.21
C ARG A 4 2.40 -86.94 -40.78
N ARG A 5 1.51 -86.50 -39.93
CA ARG A 5 0.65 -87.16 -38.89
C ARG A 5 1.23 -87.13 -37.47
N ALA A 6 0.57 -86.44 -36.61
CA ALA A 6 -0.55 -86.80 -35.72
C ALA A 6 -0.13 -87.66 -34.51
N PHE A 7 -0.39 -87.18 -33.32
CA PHE A 7 -1.21 -87.88 -32.31
C PHE A 7 -1.64 -86.94 -31.14
N GLN A 8 -2.91 -87.00 -30.85
CA GLN A 8 -3.58 -86.42 -29.66
C GLN A 8 -3.14 -87.21 -28.41
N LEU A 9 -3.05 -86.45 -27.27
CA LEU A 9 -3.47 -86.97 -25.95
C LEU A 9 -3.99 -85.83 -25.10
N VAL A 10 -5.25 -86.02 -24.64
CA VAL A 10 -5.99 -85.25 -23.75
C VAL A 10 -5.49 -85.44 -22.31
N THR A 11 -5.28 -84.41 -21.53
CA THR A 11 -5.39 -84.48 -20.07
C THR A 11 -5.92 -83.16 -19.58
N GLU A 12 -7.14 -83.21 -19.02
CA GLU A 12 -7.80 -82.20 -18.26
C GLU A 12 -7.04 -81.93 -16.96
N LEU A 13 -6.72 -80.69 -16.65
CA LEU A 13 -6.47 -80.23 -15.27
C LEU A 13 -7.09 -78.85 -15.10
N GLY A 14 -8.14 -78.83 -14.29
CA GLY A 14 -8.83 -77.61 -13.90
C GLY A 14 -7.93 -76.68 -13.12
N CYS A 15 -7.85 -75.43 -13.55
CA CYS A 15 -7.32 -74.34 -12.75
C CYS A 15 -8.43 -73.41 -12.30
N ALA A 16 -8.72 -73.42 -10.99
CA ALA A 16 -9.55 -72.46 -10.35
C ALA A 16 -8.95 -71.06 -10.44
N ALA A 17 -9.61 -70.16 -11.16
CA ALA A 17 -9.24 -68.73 -11.19
C ALA A 17 -9.72 -68.05 -9.90
N GLY A 18 -8.83 -67.84 -8.94
CA GLY A 18 -9.08 -67.01 -7.79
C GLY A 18 -9.08 -65.52 -8.19
N LEU A 19 -10.22 -64.85 -8.22
CA LEU A 19 -10.33 -63.42 -8.31
C LEU A 19 -9.75 -62.78 -7.01
N LEU A 20 -8.53 -62.23 -7.06
CA LEU A 20 -8.06 -61.28 -6.08
C LEU A 20 -8.72 -59.91 -6.36
N ALA A 21 -9.79 -59.59 -5.67
CA ALA A 21 -10.31 -58.25 -5.58
C ALA A 21 -9.33 -57.38 -4.75
N ALA A 22 -8.49 -56.62 -5.43
CA ALA A 22 -7.69 -55.59 -4.79
C ALA A 22 -8.65 -54.51 -4.29
N LEU A 23 -8.93 -54.47 -2.98
CA LEU A 23 -9.55 -53.36 -2.30
C LEU A 23 -8.62 -52.13 -2.42
N ALA A 24 -8.88 -51.26 -3.39
CA ALA A 24 -8.28 -49.94 -3.45
C ALA A 24 -8.80 -49.17 -2.21
N MET A 25 -8.00 -49.09 -1.15
CA MET A 25 -8.22 -48.14 -0.09
C MET A 25 -8.15 -46.72 -0.71
N PRO A 26 -9.15 -45.85 -0.43
CA PRO A 26 -9.00 -44.47 -0.83
C PRO A 26 -7.78 -43.91 -0.12
N ALA A 27 -6.82 -43.44 -0.90
CA ALA A 27 -5.69 -42.68 -0.37
C ALA A 27 -6.30 -41.48 0.37
N VAL A 28 -6.22 -41.48 1.69
CA VAL A 28 -6.51 -40.29 2.49
C VAL A 28 -5.48 -39.26 2.02
N ALA A 29 -5.94 -38.27 1.25
CA ALA A 29 -5.09 -37.17 0.83
C ALA A 29 -4.46 -36.57 2.10
N ALA A 30 -3.15 -36.65 2.22
CA ALA A 30 -2.44 -36.04 3.32
C ALA A 30 -2.81 -34.55 3.30
N LYS A 31 -3.38 -34.07 4.40
CA LYS A 31 -3.73 -32.65 4.55
C LYS A 31 -2.47 -31.83 4.25
N ALA A 32 -2.53 -30.93 3.26
CA ALA A 32 -1.39 -30.10 2.90
C ALA A 32 -0.81 -29.44 4.16
N ALA A 33 0.50 -29.54 4.35
CA ALA A 33 1.14 -28.94 5.51
C ALA A 33 0.91 -27.42 5.46
N LYS A 34 0.44 -26.83 6.57
CA LYS A 34 0.28 -25.37 6.67
C LYS A 34 1.64 -24.71 6.49
N PRO A 35 1.74 -23.64 5.68
CA PRO A 35 3.00 -22.91 5.52
C PRO A 35 3.43 -22.29 6.84
N GLU A 36 4.74 -22.31 7.09
CA GLU A 36 5.34 -21.73 8.29
C GLU A 36 5.69 -20.25 8.04
N PHE A 37 4.80 -19.34 8.44
CA PHE A 37 4.98 -17.90 8.29
C PHE A 37 5.75 -17.23 9.44
N GLY A 38 6.17 -17.98 10.45
CA GLY A 38 6.86 -17.44 11.62
C GLY A 38 5.93 -17.01 12.78
N PRO A 39 6.52 -16.64 13.94
CA PRO A 39 5.76 -16.47 15.19
C PRO A 39 4.82 -15.24 15.22
N ASN A 40 5.07 -14.24 14.38
CA ASN A 40 4.30 -13.00 14.34
C ASN A 40 3.11 -13.07 13.35
N VAL A 41 2.82 -14.25 12.80
CA VAL A 41 1.64 -14.53 12.01
C VAL A 41 0.68 -15.41 12.82
N LEU A 42 -0.45 -14.87 13.18
CA LEU A 42 -1.50 -15.59 13.89
C LEU A 42 -2.58 -16.02 12.90
N ILE A 43 -2.78 -17.33 12.76
CA ILE A 43 -3.81 -17.89 11.88
C ILE A 43 -4.98 -18.35 12.75
N PHE A 44 -6.14 -17.74 12.52
CA PHE A 44 -7.39 -18.07 13.21
C PHE A 44 -8.25 -18.99 12.34
N ASP A 45 -8.74 -20.05 12.97
CA ASP A 45 -9.63 -21.04 12.38
C ASP A 45 -11.02 -20.88 13.00
N PRO A 46 -12.11 -20.90 12.23
CA PRO A 46 -13.47 -20.71 12.77
C PRO A 46 -13.90 -21.78 13.77
N SER A 47 -13.21 -22.91 13.85
CA SER A 47 -13.43 -23.93 14.88
C SER A 47 -12.81 -23.58 16.25
N MET A 48 -11.94 -22.58 16.32
CA MET A 48 -11.35 -22.13 17.58
C MET A 48 -12.39 -21.39 18.42
N PRO A 49 -12.43 -21.60 19.76
CA PRO A 49 -13.29 -20.80 20.62
C PRO A 49 -13.01 -19.31 20.52
N SER A 50 -14.06 -18.48 20.36
CA SER A 50 -13.93 -17.01 20.22
C SER A 50 -13.10 -16.37 21.34
N GLN A 51 -13.22 -16.85 22.57
CA GLN A 51 -12.44 -16.36 23.71
C GLN A 51 -10.91 -16.62 23.55
N VAL A 52 -10.54 -17.73 22.89
CA VAL A 52 -9.11 -18.04 22.62
C VAL A 52 -8.58 -17.12 21.53
N ILE A 53 -9.38 -16.85 20.50
CA ILE A 53 -9.04 -15.92 19.43
C ILE A 53 -8.90 -14.52 20.03
N GLN A 54 -9.92 -14.06 20.79
CA GLN A 54 -9.93 -12.72 21.40
C GLN A 54 -8.69 -12.49 22.26
N LYS A 55 -8.35 -13.43 23.16
CA LYS A 55 -7.16 -13.31 24.02
C LYS A 55 -5.87 -13.09 23.22
N LYS A 56 -5.76 -13.70 22.03
CA LYS A 56 -4.58 -13.53 21.16
C LYS A 56 -4.58 -12.16 20.48
N ILE A 57 -5.75 -11.70 20.04
CA ILE A 57 -5.92 -10.36 19.46
C ILE A 57 -5.57 -9.29 20.51
N ASP A 58 -6.14 -9.39 21.70
CA ASP A 58 -5.89 -8.47 22.81
C ASP A 58 -4.39 -8.39 23.18
N ALA A 59 -3.69 -9.53 23.17
CA ALA A 59 -2.26 -9.57 23.44
C ALA A 59 -1.42 -8.86 22.36
N VAL A 60 -1.81 -8.96 21.09
CA VAL A 60 -1.17 -8.20 20.01
C VAL A 60 -1.48 -6.72 20.16
N TYR A 61 -2.74 -6.36 20.39
CA TYR A 61 -3.14 -4.97 20.53
C TYR A 61 -2.45 -4.27 21.71
N ALA A 62 -2.41 -4.90 22.86
CA ALA A 62 -1.73 -4.36 24.04
C ALA A 62 -0.24 -4.02 23.80
N THR A 63 0.41 -4.71 22.85
CA THR A 63 1.78 -4.39 22.44
C THR A 63 1.81 -3.29 21.37
N GLN A 64 0.81 -3.25 20.49
CA GLN A 64 0.83 -2.46 19.26
C GLN A 64 0.04 -1.14 19.37
N GLU A 65 -0.75 -0.93 20.41
CA GLU A 65 -1.59 0.27 20.58
C GLU A 65 -0.77 1.56 20.53
N HIS A 66 0.42 1.57 21.17
CA HIS A 66 1.31 2.72 21.27
C HIS A 66 2.69 2.47 20.64
N ASN A 67 2.81 1.45 19.77
CA ASN A 67 4.08 0.98 19.21
C ASN A 67 4.49 1.71 17.92
N GLU A 68 4.39 3.03 17.89
CA GLU A 68 4.62 3.84 16.69
C GLU A 68 6.01 3.61 16.05
N PHE A 69 7.04 3.46 16.87
CA PHE A 69 8.43 3.28 16.40
C PHE A 69 9.07 1.96 16.84
N GLY A 70 8.33 1.08 17.49
CA GLY A 70 8.85 -0.18 17.98
C GLY A 70 9.11 -1.23 16.89
N PRO A 71 9.82 -2.31 17.24
CA PRO A 71 10.24 -3.31 16.27
C PRO A 71 9.19 -4.37 15.93
N GLN A 72 8.11 -4.48 16.70
CA GLN A 72 7.12 -5.53 16.51
C GLN A 72 6.28 -5.31 15.23
N ARG A 73 5.98 -6.39 14.54
CA ARG A 73 5.19 -6.47 13.31
C ARG A 73 4.30 -7.70 13.39
N ASN A 74 3.02 -7.58 13.07
CA ASN A 74 2.08 -8.69 13.22
C ASN A 74 1.12 -8.80 12.03
N ALA A 75 0.76 -10.05 11.67
CA ALA A 75 -0.31 -10.34 10.74
C ALA A 75 -1.35 -11.26 11.42
N LEU A 76 -2.61 -10.84 11.40
CA LEU A 76 -3.76 -11.57 11.91
C LEU A 76 -4.54 -12.14 10.73
N LEU A 77 -4.40 -13.43 10.47
CA LEU A 77 -4.95 -14.12 9.31
C LEU A 77 -6.18 -14.93 9.71
N PHE A 78 -7.33 -14.65 9.10
CA PHE A 78 -8.57 -15.35 9.36
C PHE A 78 -8.90 -16.28 8.20
N LEU A 79 -8.94 -17.59 8.46
CA LEU A 79 -9.42 -18.58 7.49
C LEU A 79 -10.89 -18.31 7.13
N PRO A 80 -11.39 -18.78 5.96
CA PRO A 80 -12.80 -18.67 5.61
C PRO A 80 -13.71 -19.18 6.72
N GLY A 81 -14.72 -18.38 7.10
CA GLY A 81 -15.67 -18.68 8.18
C GLY A 81 -16.17 -17.42 8.89
N SER A 82 -16.90 -17.60 10.01
CA SER A 82 -17.46 -16.49 10.79
C SER A 82 -16.87 -16.48 12.20
N TYR A 83 -16.54 -15.27 12.69
CA TYR A 83 -15.86 -15.04 13.95
C TYR A 83 -16.59 -13.99 14.76
N ALA A 84 -16.98 -14.33 15.99
CA ALA A 84 -17.59 -13.40 16.94
C ALA A 84 -16.48 -12.83 17.85
N VAL A 85 -15.81 -11.79 17.38
CA VAL A 85 -14.65 -11.17 18.04
C VAL A 85 -14.64 -9.65 17.85
N ASP A 86 -13.88 -8.96 18.70
CA ASP A 86 -13.51 -7.57 18.59
C ASP A 86 -12.05 -7.47 18.13
N VAL A 87 -11.77 -6.70 17.08
CA VAL A 87 -10.45 -6.60 16.45
C VAL A 87 -9.96 -5.16 16.47
N PRO A 88 -9.42 -4.67 17.60
CA PRO A 88 -8.71 -3.41 17.63
C PRO A 88 -7.40 -3.54 16.85
N VAL A 89 -7.11 -2.56 15.97
CA VAL A 89 -5.95 -2.60 15.08
C VAL A 89 -4.93 -1.55 15.51
N GLY A 90 -3.81 -2.01 16.06
CA GLY A 90 -2.69 -1.17 16.48
C GLY A 90 -1.64 -0.96 15.39
N PHE A 91 -0.54 -0.29 15.73
CA PHE A 91 0.59 -0.06 14.81
C PHE A 91 1.15 -1.38 14.24
N TYR A 92 1.59 -1.36 13.00
CA TYR A 92 2.20 -2.49 12.28
C TYR A 92 1.40 -3.80 12.41
N THR A 93 0.10 -3.67 12.45
CA THR A 93 -0.83 -4.80 12.46
C THR A 93 -1.62 -4.83 11.17
N GLU A 94 -1.55 -5.94 10.46
CA GLU A 94 -2.33 -6.22 9.26
C GLU A 94 -3.35 -7.32 9.56
N VAL A 95 -4.62 -7.08 9.24
CA VAL A 95 -5.72 -8.02 9.43
C VAL A 95 -6.21 -8.50 8.07
N MET A 96 -6.18 -9.80 7.82
CA MET A 96 -6.48 -10.37 6.51
C MET A 96 -7.49 -11.50 6.59
N GLY A 97 -8.53 -11.42 5.77
CA GLY A 97 -9.37 -12.57 5.44
C GLY A 97 -8.75 -13.39 4.32
N LEU A 98 -8.61 -14.69 4.51
CA LEU A 98 -7.97 -15.59 3.56
C LEU A 98 -8.95 -16.25 2.57
N GLY A 99 -10.14 -15.67 2.40
CA GLY A 99 -11.09 -16.08 1.38
C GLY A 99 -10.77 -15.55 -0.01
N ALA A 100 -11.22 -16.21 -1.06
CA ALA A 100 -11.16 -15.69 -2.42
C ALA A 100 -12.06 -14.47 -2.64
N SER A 101 -13.02 -14.26 -1.75
CA SER A 101 -13.91 -13.10 -1.67
C SER A 101 -13.97 -12.60 -0.22
N PRO A 102 -14.18 -11.30 0.02
CA PRO A 102 -14.45 -10.76 1.36
C PRO A 102 -15.59 -11.48 2.09
N GLU A 103 -16.57 -11.97 1.35
CA GLU A 103 -17.74 -12.68 1.88
C GLU A 103 -17.39 -14.02 2.53
N ALA A 104 -16.27 -14.62 2.15
CA ALA A 104 -15.86 -15.91 2.69
C ALA A 104 -15.33 -15.84 4.13
N THR A 105 -14.90 -14.65 4.58
CA THR A 105 -14.39 -14.43 5.94
C THR A 105 -15.16 -13.31 6.61
N ARG A 106 -15.94 -13.61 7.63
CA ARG A 106 -16.82 -12.64 8.29
C ARG A 106 -16.44 -12.43 9.76
N ILE A 107 -16.22 -11.19 10.14
CA ILE A 107 -16.16 -10.77 11.54
C ILE A 107 -17.56 -10.30 11.95
N ALA A 108 -18.26 -11.11 12.76
CA ALA A 108 -19.52 -10.75 13.39
C ALA A 108 -19.22 -10.15 14.78
N GLY A 109 -18.84 -8.90 14.79
CA GLY A 109 -18.31 -8.19 15.96
C GLY A 109 -17.74 -6.85 15.52
N ASN A 110 -16.68 -6.36 16.17
CA ASN A 110 -16.09 -5.09 15.79
C ASN A 110 -14.72 -5.26 15.13
N MET A 111 -14.37 -4.29 14.30
CA MET A 111 -13.00 -3.98 13.91
C MET A 111 -12.87 -2.47 13.99
N HIS A 112 -11.82 -1.98 14.63
CA HIS A 112 -11.67 -0.54 14.79
C HIS A 112 -10.21 -0.13 14.91
N ALA A 113 -9.94 1.13 14.50
CA ALA A 113 -8.72 1.84 14.79
C ALA A 113 -9.08 3.10 15.58
N ASP A 114 -8.48 3.24 16.75
CA ASP A 114 -8.74 4.33 17.67
C ASP A 114 -7.67 5.42 17.60
N ALA A 115 -8.08 6.65 17.90
CA ALA A 115 -7.17 7.79 17.97
C ALA A 115 -6.15 7.62 19.11
N ASN A 116 -4.88 7.94 18.83
CA ASN A 116 -3.78 7.72 19.78
C ASN A 116 -3.53 8.88 20.73
N HIS A 117 -4.08 10.09 20.44
CA HIS A 117 -3.80 11.31 21.20
C HIS A 117 -5.04 11.84 21.89
N GLU A 118 -4.82 12.78 22.81
CA GLU A 118 -5.87 13.54 23.47
C GLU A 118 -6.82 14.20 22.46
N TYR A 119 -8.04 14.49 22.88
CA TYR A 119 -9.09 15.07 22.04
C TYR A 119 -9.47 14.25 20.82
N ASN A 120 -9.32 12.91 20.89
CA ASN A 120 -9.61 11.96 19.81
C ASN A 120 -8.80 12.26 18.53
N ASN A 121 -7.61 12.79 18.67
CA ASN A 121 -6.74 13.12 17.55
C ASN A 121 -6.02 11.86 17.04
N ALA A 122 -6.23 11.53 15.77
CA ALA A 122 -5.69 10.36 15.09
C ALA A 122 -4.58 10.72 14.08
N THR A 123 -4.01 11.94 14.14
CA THR A 123 -3.03 12.39 13.13
C THR A 123 -1.72 11.58 13.10
N THR A 124 -1.45 10.76 14.10
CA THR A 124 -0.33 9.79 14.10
C THR A 124 -0.78 8.33 14.15
N THR A 125 -2.06 8.06 13.85
CA THR A 125 -2.58 6.69 13.82
C THR A 125 -2.20 5.98 12.51
N PHE A 126 -0.90 5.65 12.36
CA PHE A 126 -0.24 5.11 11.18
C PHE A 126 -0.15 3.57 11.16
N TRP A 127 0.37 3.01 10.08
CA TRP A 127 0.86 1.63 9.94
C TRP A 127 -0.16 0.56 10.31
N ARG A 128 -1.36 0.62 9.73
CA ARG A 128 -2.44 -0.35 9.93
C ARG A 128 -3.01 -0.79 8.60
N ALA A 129 -3.49 -2.02 8.52
CA ALA A 129 -4.17 -2.49 7.32
C ALA A 129 -5.26 -3.51 7.66
N ALA A 130 -6.34 -3.49 6.88
CA ALA A 130 -7.33 -4.54 6.87
C ALA A 130 -7.74 -4.85 5.43
N GLU A 131 -7.77 -6.15 5.08
CA GLU A 131 -8.15 -6.56 3.73
C GLU A 131 -8.85 -7.91 3.64
N GLY A 132 -9.69 -8.05 2.62
CA GLY A 132 -10.22 -9.34 2.17
C GLY A 132 -11.25 -9.98 3.10
N LEU A 133 -11.99 -9.19 3.89
CA LEU A 133 -13.00 -9.71 4.81
C LEU A 133 -14.25 -8.83 4.88
N SER A 134 -15.36 -9.42 5.34
CA SER A 134 -16.57 -8.67 5.70
C SER A 134 -16.65 -8.45 7.20
N ILE A 135 -17.11 -7.26 7.58
CA ILE A 135 -17.32 -6.86 8.97
C ILE A 135 -18.79 -6.52 9.19
N GLU A 136 -19.40 -7.13 10.21
CA GLU A 136 -20.74 -6.78 10.68
C GLU A 136 -20.59 -6.16 12.08
N PRO A 137 -20.45 -4.82 12.15
CA PRO A 137 -20.11 -4.17 13.40
C PRO A 137 -21.26 -4.22 14.40
N THR A 138 -20.95 -4.55 15.63
CA THR A 138 -21.91 -4.45 16.75
C THR A 138 -22.30 -2.98 16.90
N GLY A 139 -23.60 -2.69 16.82
CA GLY A 139 -24.10 -1.32 16.82
C GLY A 139 -24.14 -0.65 15.45
N GLY A 140 -23.78 -1.36 14.37
CA GLY A 140 -23.99 -0.94 12.99
C GLY A 140 -22.94 0.04 12.44
N THR A 141 -21.86 0.36 13.19
CA THR A 141 -20.84 1.31 12.74
C THR A 141 -19.43 0.78 13.00
N MET A 142 -18.60 0.81 11.96
CA MET A 142 -17.15 0.56 12.05
C MET A 142 -16.43 1.91 12.20
N GLN A 143 -15.60 2.06 13.23
CA GLN A 143 -14.71 3.21 13.41
C GLN A 143 -13.34 2.92 12.83
N TRP A 144 -12.85 3.83 11.98
CA TRP A 144 -11.53 3.75 11.38
C TRP A 144 -10.84 5.10 11.42
N ALA A 145 -10.45 5.54 12.63
CA ALA A 145 -9.81 6.83 12.87
C ALA A 145 -8.31 6.73 12.63
N VAL A 146 -7.88 7.07 11.42
CA VAL A 146 -6.53 6.75 10.93
C VAL A 146 -5.91 7.92 10.16
N SER A 147 -4.60 7.81 9.94
CA SER A 147 -3.80 8.71 9.12
C SER A 147 -2.99 7.93 8.07
N GLN A 148 -1.86 8.44 7.61
CA GLN A 148 -1.10 7.89 6.48
C GLN A 148 -0.64 6.43 6.70
N ALA A 149 -0.32 5.74 5.61
CA ALA A 149 0.07 4.33 5.60
C ALA A 149 -0.95 3.39 6.24
N VAL A 150 -2.21 3.68 6.01
CA VAL A 150 -3.32 2.85 6.47
C VAL A 150 -4.25 2.53 5.32
N SER A 151 -4.54 1.25 5.13
CA SER A 151 -5.38 0.79 4.01
C SER A 151 -6.56 -0.06 4.45
N LEU A 152 -7.69 0.16 3.78
CA LEU A 152 -8.83 -0.75 3.71
C LEU A 152 -8.93 -1.25 2.27
N ARG A 153 -8.74 -2.56 2.04
CA ARG A 153 -8.78 -3.17 0.70
C ARG A 153 -9.70 -4.37 0.64
N ARG A 154 -10.54 -4.43 -0.38
CA ARG A 154 -11.46 -5.55 -0.57
C ARG A 154 -12.24 -5.86 0.73
N MET A 155 -12.81 -4.83 1.33
CA MET A 155 -13.62 -4.94 2.53
C MET A 155 -15.10 -4.88 2.18
N HIS A 156 -15.93 -5.60 2.94
CA HIS A 156 -17.36 -5.37 2.99
C HIS A 156 -17.76 -4.91 4.39
N VAL A 157 -18.05 -3.64 4.57
CA VAL A 157 -18.57 -3.09 5.83
C VAL A 157 -20.10 -3.16 5.81
N ARG A 158 -20.67 -4.08 6.60
CA ARG A 158 -22.13 -4.28 6.70
C ARG A 158 -22.76 -3.32 7.70
N GLY A 159 -22.61 -2.04 7.43
CA GLY A 159 -23.05 -0.94 8.29
C GLY A 159 -22.45 0.38 7.82
N ASP A 160 -22.38 1.34 8.72
CA ASP A 160 -21.72 2.62 8.48
C ASP A 160 -20.21 2.53 8.72
N LEU A 161 -19.45 3.39 8.05
CA LEU A 161 -18.02 3.57 8.26
C LEU A 161 -17.73 5.01 8.67
N VAL A 162 -17.05 5.19 9.82
CA VAL A 162 -16.64 6.51 10.32
C VAL A 162 -15.12 6.59 10.30
N LEU A 163 -14.58 7.59 9.58
CA LEU A 163 -13.14 7.77 9.35
C LEU A 163 -12.46 8.70 10.37
N HIS A 164 -13.08 8.94 11.48
CA HIS A 164 -12.59 9.77 12.58
C HIS A 164 -13.10 9.25 13.92
N GLN A 165 -12.57 9.74 15.02
CA GLN A 165 -13.11 9.50 16.35
C GLN A 165 -13.64 10.81 16.92
N ASN A 166 -14.96 10.87 17.20
CA ASN A 166 -15.63 12.03 17.81
C ASN A 166 -15.22 13.40 17.21
N HIS A 167 -15.06 13.48 15.89
CA HIS A 167 -14.59 14.66 15.15
C HIS A 167 -13.18 15.15 15.52
N GLY A 168 -12.35 14.35 16.20
CA GLY A 168 -10.93 14.60 16.33
C GLY A 168 -10.21 14.56 14.97
N TRP A 169 -9.10 15.26 14.82
CA TRP A 169 -8.34 15.33 13.57
C TRP A 169 -7.80 13.96 13.15
N ALA A 170 -7.80 13.74 11.84
CA ALA A 170 -7.18 12.60 11.20
C ALA A 170 -6.60 13.04 9.84
N SER A 171 -5.48 12.49 9.42
CA SER A 171 -4.64 13.08 8.38
C SER A 171 -4.53 12.22 7.12
N GLY A 172 -5.63 11.57 6.73
CA GLY A 172 -5.69 10.83 5.48
C GLY A 172 -5.71 9.32 5.64
N GLY A 173 -5.92 8.66 4.55
CA GLY A 173 -5.96 7.21 4.46
C GLY A 173 -6.42 6.77 3.08
N TRP A 174 -6.53 5.46 2.93
CA TRP A 174 -6.80 4.79 1.67
C TRP A 174 -7.92 3.76 1.81
N MET A 175 -8.86 3.79 0.88
CA MET A 175 -9.84 2.72 0.70
C MET A 175 -9.96 2.33 -0.77
N SER A 176 -9.87 1.03 -1.07
CA SER A 176 -10.04 0.54 -2.44
C SER A 176 -10.78 -0.79 -2.50
N ASP A 177 -11.45 -1.01 -3.64
CA ASP A 177 -12.14 -2.26 -3.95
C ASP A 177 -13.08 -2.73 -2.83
N SER A 178 -13.75 -1.77 -2.16
CA SER A 178 -14.51 -1.99 -0.92
C SER A 178 -15.95 -1.52 -1.03
N LEU A 179 -16.84 -2.25 -0.36
CA LEU A 179 -18.27 -1.99 -0.27
C LEU A 179 -18.65 -1.59 1.16
N VAL A 180 -19.42 -0.52 1.29
CA VAL A 180 -20.02 -0.07 2.57
C VAL A 180 -21.54 -0.01 2.40
N ASP A 181 -22.28 -0.85 3.12
CA ASP A 181 -23.75 -0.90 3.01
C ASP A 181 -24.43 0.39 3.48
N GLY A 182 -23.78 1.15 4.32
CA GLY A 182 -24.28 2.37 4.94
C GLY A 182 -23.60 3.65 4.43
N ASN A 183 -23.53 4.63 5.32
CA ASN A 183 -22.86 5.89 5.10
C ASN A 183 -21.35 5.78 5.40
N VAL A 184 -20.53 6.42 4.58
CA VAL A 184 -19.15 6.73 4.94
C VAL A 184 -19.10 8.17 5.46
N ASP A 185 -18.72 8.36 6.72
CA ASP A 185 -18.54 9.67 7.32
C ASP A 185 -17.05 10.00 7.44
N SER A 186 -16.57 10.89 6.58
CA SER A 186 -15.19 11.37 6.64
C SER A 186 -14.96 12.42 7.74
N GLY A 187 -16.01 13.10 8.19
CA GLY A 187 -15.99 14.06 9.29
C GLY A 187 -14.83 15.04 9.23
N SER A 188 -13.93 14.93 10.17
CA SER A 188 -12.73 15.76 10.34
C SER A 188 -11.48 15.23 9.63
N GLN A 189 -11.57 14.17 8.82
CA GLN A 189 -10.46 13.76 7.95
C GLN A 189 -9.98 14.94 7.11
N GLN A 190 -8.71 15.24 7.17
CA GLN A 190 -8.11 16.35 6.41
C GLN A 190 -8.15 16.07 4.91
N GLN A 191 -7.81 14.85 4.53
CA GLN A 191 -7.82 14.34 3.17
C GLN A 191 -8.10 12.84 3.14
N TRP A 192 -8.62 12.36 2.01
CA TRP A 192 -8.90 10.94 1.84
C TRP A 192 -8.99 10.57 0.36
N ILE A 193 -8.58 9.37 0.02
CA ILE A 193 -8.82 8.80 -1.31
C ILE A 193 -9.61 7.49 -1.24
N SER A 194 -10.61 7.37 -2.10
CA SER A 194 -11.35 6.14 -2.37
C SER A 194 -11.24 5.77 -3.85
N ARG A 195 -10.82 4.53 -4.14
CA ARG A 195 -10.67 4.03 -5.50
C ARG A 195 -11.46 2.73 -5.69
N ASN A 196 -12.31 2.66 -6.74
CA ASN A 196 -13.14 1.47 -7.01
C ASN A 196 -13.95 1.00 -5.79
N CYS A 197 -14.62 1.93 -5.12
CA CYS A 197 -15.46 1.66 -3.95
C CYS A 197 -16.93 1.87 -4.26
N GLU A 198 -17.77 1.32 -3.37
CA GLU A 198 -19.22 1.48 -3.40
C GLU A 198 -19.74 1.77 -2.00
N TRP A 199 -20.78 2.59 -1.91
CA TRP A 199 -21.47 2.91 -0.64
C TRP A 199 -22.88 3.41 -0.90
N LYS A 200 -23.68 3.43 0.17
CA LYS A 200 -25.02 4.04 0.12
C LYS A 200 -24.94 5.57 0.06
N SER A 201 -24.06 6.17 0.84
CA SER A 201 -23.87 7.63 0.91
C SER A 201 -22.48 7.97 1.46
N TRP A 202 -22.08 9.23 1.25
CA TRP A 202 -20.87 9.82 1.81
C TRP A 202 -21.20 11.16 2.45
N THR A 203 -20.66 11.40 3.64
CA THR A 203 -20.78 12.68 4.35
C THR A 203 -19.40 13.17 4.79
N GLY A 204 -19.32 14.48 5.00
CA GLY A 204 -18.08 15.12 5.43
C GLY A 204 -17.15 15.51 4.29
N ALA A 205 -16.41 16.55 4.52
CA ALA A 205 -15.35 17.06 3.66
C ALA A 205 -14.52 18.07 4.45
N ASN A 206 -13.20 18.01 4.33
CA ASN A 206 -12.36 19.03 4.97
C ASN A 206 -11.49 19.74 3.93
N TRP A 207 -10.36 19.15 3.50
CA TRP A 207 -9.46 19.84 2.58
C TRP A 207 -9.40 19.22 1.19
N ASN A 208 -9.30 17.88 1.09
CA ASN A 208 -9.10 17.19 -0.17
C ASN A 208 -9.66 15.76 -0.12
N MET A 209 -10.81 15.54 -0.73
CA MET A 209 -11.44 14.23 -0.85
C MET A 209 -11.45 13.79 -2.30
N VAL A 210 -10.81 12.66 -2.63
CA VAL A 210 -10.63 12.18 -4.00
C VAL A 210 -11.36 10.85 -4.20
N PHE A 211 -12.13 10.79 -5.29
CA PHE A 211 -12.94 9.63 -5.65
C PHE A 211 -12.59 9.21 -7.08
N VAL A 212 -12.01 8.02 -7.26
CA VAL A 212 -11.57 7.50 -8.55
C VAL A 212 -12.29 6.20 -8.86
N GLY A 213 -13.09 6.17 -9.93
CA GLY A 213 -13.85 4.97 -10.29
C GLY A 213 -14.82 4.48 -9.21
N VAL A 214 -15.33 5.39 -8.40
CA VAL A 214 -16.28 5.08 -7.32
C VAL A 214 -17.68 4.97 -7.88
N MET A 215 -18.41 3.94 -7.48
CA MET A 215 -19.84 3.83 -7.77
C MET A 215 -20.61 4.78 -6.83
N HIS A 216 -21.43 5.66 -7.41
CA HIS A 216 -22.19 6.67 -6.66
C HIS A 216 -21.32 7.65 -5.84
N PRO A 217 -20.37 8.39 -6.47
CA PRO A 217 -19.59 9.38 -5.77
C PRO A 217 -20.50 10.48 -5.18
N PRO A 218 -20.13 11.12 -4.06
CA PRO A 218 -20.97 12.10 -3.41
C PRO A 218 -21.30 13.28 -4.33
N GLU A 219 -22.44 13.93 -4.07
CA GLU A 219 -22.79 15.13 -4.78
C GLU A 219 -21.90 16.32 -4.38
N GLY A 220 -21.90 17.36 -5.23
CA GLY A 220 -21.04 18.52 -5.06
C GLY A 220 -19.73 18.37 -5.85
N THR A 221 -19.05 19.47 -6.01
CA THR A 221 -17.81 19.55 -6.80
C THR A 221 -16.85 20.56 -6.18
N TRP A 222 -15.55 20.35 -6.44
CA TRP A 222 -14.52 21.32 -6.12
C TRP A 222 -14.90 22.75 -6.54
N PRO A 223 -14.58 23.79 -5.77
CA PRO A 223 -13.81 23.77 -4.50
C PRO A 223 -14.66 23.69 -3.24
N SER A 224 -15.97 23.56 -3.33
CA SER A 224 -16.88 23.48 -2.18
C SER A 224 -18.12 22.65 -2.51
N PRO A 225 -18.22 21.43 -1.97
CA PRO A 225 -17.21 20.73 -1.12
C PRO A 225 -15.91 20.42 -1.91
N PRO A 226 -14.78 20.19 -1.23
CA PRO A 226 -13.50 19.89 -1.88
C PRO A 226 -13.44 18.42 -2.38
N TYR A 227 -14.33 18.09 -3.30
CA TYR A 227 -14.49 16.78 -3.90
C TYR A 227 -13.89 16.74 -5.30
N THR A 228 -12.80 16.00 -5.46
CA THR A 228 -12.21 15.66 -6.75
C THR A 228 -12.77 14.33 -7.21
N LYS A 229 -13.44 14.30 -8.37
CA LYS A 229 -14.10 13.10 -8.90
C LYS A 229 -13.55 12.72 -10.27
N VAL A 230 -13.03 11.50 -10.37
CA VAL A 230 -12.57 10.87 -11.60
C VAL A 230 -13.51 9.71 -11.91
N ALA A 231 -14.29 9.81 -12.96
CA ALA A 231 -15.42 8.91 -13.22
C ALA A 231 -15.03 7.43 -13.36
N LYS A 232 -13.83 7.15 -13.87
CA LYS A 232 -13.30 5.79 -14.06
C LYS A 232 -11.87 5.73 -13.61
N THR A 233 -11.45 4.58 -13.09
CA THR A 233 -10.05 4.28 -12.83
C THR A 233 -9.40 3.88 -14.17
N PRO A 234 -8.48 4.69 -14.71
CA PRO A 234 -8.00 4.48 -16.09
C PRO A 234 -7.26 3.15 -16.28
N VAL A 235 -6.39 2.79 -15.36
CA VAL A 235 -5.66 1.51 -15.35
C VAL A 235 -5.36 1.12 -13.92
N VAL A 236 -5.65 -0.12 -13.55
CA VAL A 236 -5.38 -0.63 -12.19
C VAL A 236 -5.23 -2.14 -12.19
N ARG A 237 -4.33 -2.64 -11.39
CA ARG A 237 -4.28 -4.00 -10.89
C ARG A 237 -4.47 -3.93 -9.38
N GLU A 238 -5.35 -4.78 -8.82
CA GLU A 238 -5.51 -4.84 -7.38
C GLU A 238 -4.32 -5.55 -6.73
N LYS A 239 -4.06 -5.25 -5.45
CA LYS A 239 -2.98 -5.85 -4.65
C LYS A 239 -3.06 -7.38 -4.69
N PRO A 240 -1.95 -8.10 -4.95
CA PRO A 240 -1.89 -9.54 -4.74
C PRO A 240 -2.18 -9.91 -3.28
N PHE A 241 -2.93 -11.00 -3.06
CA PHE A 241 -3.35 -11.39 -1.72
C PHE A 241 -3.27 -12.89 -1.45
N LEU A 242 -2.97 -13.23 -0.21
CA LEU A 242 -2.96 -14.60 0.28
C LEU A 242 -4.38 -15.13 0.40
N GLN A 243 -4.62 -16.36 -0.03
CA GLN A 243 -5.93 -17.03 0.10
C GLN A 243 -5.77 -18.51 0.43
N VAL A 244 -6.87 -19.11 0.93
CA VAL A 244 -6.98 -20.53 1.25
C VAL A 244 -8.22 -21.08 0.58
N ASN A 245 -8.09 -22.18 -0.14
CA ASN A 245 -9.23 -22.87 -0.76
C ASN A 245 -9.96 -23.82 0.23
N ALA A 246 -11.05 -24.43 -0.22
CA ALA A 246 -11.84 -25.36 0.59
C ALA A 246 -11.08 -26.62 1.02
N ALA A 247 -9.98 -26.98 0.35
CA ALA A 247 -9.11 -28.09 0.75
C ALA A 247 -8.07 -27.68 1.83
N GLY A 248 -8.01 -26.40 2.19
CA GLY A 248 -7.04 -25.85 3.13
C GLY A 248 -5.68 -25.56 2.50
N GLU A 249 -5.60 -25.48 1.18
CA GLU A 249 -4.38 -25.19 0.44
C GLU A 249 -4.19 -23.68 0.30
N PHE A 250 -3.00 -23.20 0.65
CA PHE A 250 -2.61 -21.80 0.54
C PHE A 250 -2.11 -21.46 -0.87
N SER A 251 -2.47 -20.27 -1.31
CA SER A 251 -2.01 -19.71 -2.59
C SER A 251 -2.04 -18.18 -2.54
N VAL A 252 -1.42 -17.53 -3.51
CA VAL A 252 -1.53 -16.09 -3.72
C VAL A 252 -2.33 -15.84 -4.99
N ARG A 253 -3.37 -15.02 -4.90
CA ARG A 253 -4.10 -14.50 -6.03
C ARG A 253 -3.42 -13.24 -6.54
N VAL A 254 -3.09 -13.20 -7.83
CA VAL A 254 -2.64 -12.00 -8.55
C VAL A 254 -3.78 -11.52 -9.43
N PRO A 255 -4.43 -10.41 -9.10
CA PRO A 255 -5.58 -9.91 -9.86
C PRO A 255 -5.22 -9.50 -11.29
N VAL A 256 -6.20 -9.54 -12.20
CA VAL A 256 -6.02 -9.07 -13.57
C VAL A 256 -5.90 -7.55 -13.62
N LEU A 257 -5.26 -7.06 -14.68
CA LEU A 257 -5.23 -5.63 -15.00
C LEU A 257 -6.60 -5.20 -15.54
N HIS A 258 -7.13 -4.11 -15.00
CA HIS A 258 -8.36 -3.48 -15.45
C HIS A 258 -8.08 -2.12 -16.07
N SER A 259 -8.88 -1.75 -17.07
CA SER A 259 -8.90 -0.41 -17.66
C SER A 259 -10.30 0.16 -17.58
N ASP A 260 -10.41 1.48 -17.37
CA ASP A 260 -11.68 2.22 -17.30
C ASP A 260 -12.69 1.60 -16.32
N SER A 261 -12.22 1.10 -15.17
CA SER A 261 -13.03 0.38 -14.20
C SER A 261 -13.83 1.32 -13.26
N ILE A 262 -14.96 0.81 -12.76
CA ILE A 262 -15.82 1.47 -11.78
C ILE A 262 -16.31 0.43 -10.78
N GLY A 263 -16.34 0.77 -9.48
CA GLY A 263 -16.84 -0.09 -8.42
C GLY A 263 -15.92 -1.28 -8.12
N ILE A 264 -16.38 -2.17 -7.26
CA ILE A 264 -15.62 -3.31 -6.74
C ILE A 264 -15.39 -4.39 -7.79
N THR A 265 -14.29 -5.14 -7.68
CA THR A 265 -13.90 -6.20 -8.65
C THR A 265 -14.51 -7.56 -8.33
N TRP A 266 -15.06 -7.75 -7.14
CA TRP A 266 -15.56 -9.04 -6.62
C TRP A 266 -17.09 -9.17 -6.58
N HIS A 267 -17.83 -8.36 -7.37
CA HIS A 267 -19.31 -8.49 -7.51
C HIS A 267 -19.79 -9.90 -7.88
N SER A 268 -19.02 -10.62 -8.67
CA SER A 268 -19.33 -11.98 -9.08
C SER A 268 -18.92 -13.05 -8.05
N GLY A 269 -18.44 -12.64 -6.87
CA GLY A 269 -17.97 -13.49 -5.78
C GLY A 269 -16.46 -13.48 -5.61
N GLU A 270 -15.67 -13.78 -6.63
CA GLU A 270 -14.20 -13.82 -6.55
C GLU A 270 -13.56 -12.75 -7.43
N THR A 271 -12.47 -12.18 -6.94
CA THR A 271 -11.61 -11.32 -7.76
C THR A 271 -10.95 -12.15 -8.86
N ALA A 272 -11.13 -11.77 -10.12
CA ALA A 272 -10.50 -12.43 -11.26
C ALA A 272 -8.97 -12.30 -11.22
N GLY A 273 -8.25 -13.37 -11.54
CA GLY A 273 -6.78 -13.36 -11.51
C GLY A 273 -6.13 -14.73 -11.61
N GLU A 274 -4.80 -14.73 -11.64
CA GLU A 274 -3.99 -15.93 -11.55
C GLU A 274 -3.88 -16.41 -10.10
N THR A 275 -3.90 -17.72 -9.89
CA THR A 275 -3.66 -18.31 -8.57
C THR A 275 -2.32 -19.03 -8.59
N ILE A 276 -1.37 -18.53 -7.80
CA ILE A 276 -0.03 -19.09 -7.67
C ILE A 276 0.05 -19.93 -6.39
N PRO A 277 0.26 -21.27 -6.48
CA PRO A 277 0.38 -22.12 -5.31
C PRO A 277 1.51 -21.69 -4.36
N ILE A 278 1.32 -21.89 -3.05
CA ILE A 278 2.26 -21.44 -2.02
C ILE A 278 3.68 -22.05 -2.20
N GLU A 279 3.79 -23.23 -2.78
CA GLU A 279 5.06 -23.92 -3.05
C GLU A 279 5.94 -23.19 -4.09
N LYS A 280 5.35 -22.25 -4.84
CA LYS A 280 6.09 -21.37 -5.75
C LYS A 280 6.71 -20.16 -5.03
N PHE A 281 6.40 -19.99 -3.75
CA PHE A 281 6.95 -18.93 -2.92
C PHE A 281 8.06 -19.45 -2.02
N TYR A 282 9.04 -18.60 -1.78
CA TYR A 282 9.93 -18.70 -0.63
C TYR A 282 9.37 -17.83 0.50
N ILE A 283 9.21 -18.38 1.67
CA ILE A 283 8.74 -17.64 2.86
C ILE A 283 9.98 -17.22 3.65
N ALA A 284 10.37 -15.97 3.50
CA ALA A 284 11.50 -15.40 4.24
C ALA A 284 11.11 -15.03 5.67
N ARG A 285 12.04 -15.20 6.61
CA ARG A 285 11.87 -14.89 8.03
C ARG A 285 13.01 -13.99 8.52
N PRO A 286 12.73 -12.89 9.22
CA PRO A 286 13.72 -11.84 9.49
C PRO A 286 14.91 -12.29 10.36
N GLN A 287 14.72 -13.28 11.24
CA GLN A 287 15.79 -13.78 12.11
C GLN A 287 16.63 -14.91 11.49
N VAL A 288 16.22 -15.41 10.32
CA VAL A 288 16.81 -16.59 9.68
C VAL A 288 17.46 -16.23 8.35
N ASP A 289 16.81 -15.35 7.58
CA ASP A 289 17.18 -15.07 6.21
C ASP A 289 18.01 -13.79 6.07
N THR A 290 19.01 -13.86 5.22
CA THR A 290 19.86 -12.73 4.81
C THR A 290 19.50 -12.30 3.38
N ALA A 291 19.99 -11.14 2.95
CA ALA A 291 19.86 -10.71 1.56
C ALA A 291 20.40 -11.77 0.57
N GLU A 292 21.47 -12.49 0.93
CA GLU A 292 22.06 -13.53 0.10
C GLU A 292 21.13 -14.73 -0.07
N THR A 293 20.56 -15.25 1.05
CA THR A 293 19.64 -16.39 1.01
C THR A 293 18.38 -16.07 0.23
N ILE A 294 17.80 -14.88 0.44
CA ILE A 294 16.61 -14.43 -0.29
C ILE A 294 16.91 -14.27 -1.78
N ASN A 295 18.01 -13.60 -2.14
CA ASN A 295 18.41 -13.41 -3.53
C ASN A 295 18.67 -14.73 -4.26
N ALA A 296 19.22 -15.72 -3.57
CA ALA A 296 19.41 -17.07 -4.15
C ALA A 296 18.06 -17.73 -4.51
N GLN A 297 16.99 -17.51 -3.74
CA GLN A 297 15.66 -18.03 -4.05
C GLN A 297 14.99 -17.27 -5.20
N LEU A 298 15.08 -15.94 -5.20
CA LEU A 298 14.59 -15.11 -6.30
C LEU A 298 15.28 -15.47 -7.63
N ALA A 299 16.59 -15.69 -7.61
CA ALA A 299 17.36 -16.12 -8.78
C ALA A 299 16.93 -17.50 -9.30
N ARG A 300 16.48 -18.40 -8.42
CA ARG A 300 15.91 -19.71 -8.79
C ARG A 300 14.47 -19.63 -9.33
N GLY A 301 13.87 -18.45 -9.37
CA GLY A 301 12.51 -18.21 -9.87
C GLY A 301 11.41 -18.44 -8.85
N LYS A 302 11.71 -18.43 -7.55
CA LYS A 302 10.70 -18.37 -6.52
C LYS A 302 10.11 -16.96 -6.43
N ASN A 303 8.82 -16.86 -6.18
CA ASN A 303 8.21 -15.68 -5.61
C ASN A 303 8.59 -15.55 -4.13
N LEU A 304 8.28 -14.43 -3.51
CA LEU A 304 8.69 -14.15 -2.14
C LEU A 304 7.48 -13.76 -1.28
N ILE A 305 7.33 -14.40 -0.13
CA ILE A 305 6.52 -13.90 0.98
C ILE A 305 7.49 -13.50 2.09
N MET A 306 7.32 -12.29 2.62
CA MET A 306 8.12 -11.79 3.73
C MET A 306 7.30 -11.79 5.01
N SER A 307 7.70 -12.60 5.97
CA SER A 307 7.06 -12.67 7.28
C SER A 307 7.24 -11.37 8.07
N PRO A 308 6.30 -11.03 8.98
CA PRO A 308 6.38 -9.79 9.76
C PRO A 308 7.65 -9.69 10.59
N GLY A 309 8.35 -8.57 10.46
CA GLY A 309 9.57 -8.23 11.19
C GLY A 309 10.49 -7.30 10.42
N ILE A 310 11.67 -7.03 10.95
CA ILE A 310 12.66 -6.13 10.36
C ILE A 310 13.80 -6.95 9.77
N TYR A 311 14.07 -6.79 8.48
CA TYR A 311 15.16 -7.42 7.73
C TYR A 311 16.32 -6.44 7.60
N GLU A 312 17.42 -6.68 8.28
CA GLU A 312 18.65 -5.91 8.14
C GLU A 312 19.43 -6.41 6.91
N LEU A 313 19.51 -5.57 5.87
CA LEU A 313 20.06 -5.96 4.59
C LEU A 313 21.49 -5.43 4.42
N THR A 314 22.43 -6.31 4.19
CA THR A 314 23.83 -5.97 3.85
C THR A 314 24.06 -5.79 2.35
N ALA A 315 23.08 -6.15 1.53
CA ALA A 315 23.04 -5.99 0.08
C ALA A 315 21.59 -5.83 -0.38
N PRO A 316 21.32 -5.26 -1.57
CA PRO A 316 19.97 -5.14 -2.09
C PRO A 316 19.30 -6.49 -2.33
N LEU A 317 18.01 -6.59 -2.05
CA LEU A 317 17.17 -7.63 -2.61
C LEU A 317 16.99 -7.34 -4.10
N ARG A 318 17.19 -8.35 -4.96
CA ARG A 318 17.11 -8.20 -6.42
C ARG A 318 15.94 -8.99 -6.96
N VAL A 319 15.02 -8.32 -7.65
CA VAL A 319 13.88 -8.95 -8.34
C VAL A 319 14.19 -9.01 -9.84
N PRO A 320 14.81 -10.11 -10.32
CA PRO A 320 15.41 -10.12 -11.66
C PRO A 320 14.49 -10.61 -12.78
N ARG A 321 13.28 -11.11 -12.46
CA ARG A 321 12.43 -11.82 -13.42
C ARG A 321 11.06 -11.20 -13.56
N PRO A 322 10.45 -11.30 -14.77
CA PRO A 322 9.06 -10.94 -14.97
C PRO A 322 8.13 -11.80 -14.10
N HIS A 323 6.94 -11.28 -13.83
CA HIS A 323 5.86 -11.93 -13.08
C HIS A 323 6.28 -12.44 -11.69
N THR A 324 7.29 -11.80 -11.08
CA THR A 324 7.69 -12.10 -9.70
C THR A 324 6.83 -11.33 -8.72
N VAL A 325 6.22 -12.05 -7.78
CA VAL A 325 5.47 -11.47 -6.67
C VAL A 325 6.34 -11.41 -5.41
N VAL A 326 6.44 -10.24 -4.82
CA VAL A 326 7.04 -9.99 -3.50
C VAL A 326 5.94 -9.47 -2.60
N LEU A 327 5.45 -10.29 -1.69
CA LEU A 327 4.35 -9.98 -0.78
C LEU A 327 4.85 -9.92 0.67
N GLY A 328 4.81 -8.74 1.29
CA GLY A 328 5.03 -8.56 2.72
C GLY A 328 3.75 -8.84 3.51
N LEU A 329 3.89 -9.41 4.70
CA LEU A 329 2.83 -9.57 5.68
C LEU A 329 3.13 -8.69 6.89
N GLY A 330 2.12 -8.02 7.44
CA GLY A 330 2.23 -7.27 8.68
C GLY A 330 3.32 -6.19 8.65
N PHE A 331 3.42 -5.45 7.57
CA PHE A 331 4.43 -4.39 7.39
C PHE A 331 5.88 -4.90 7.47
N ALA A 332 6.19 -6.06 6.88
CA ALA A 332 7.56 -6.55 6.77
C ALA A 332 8.49 -5.42 6.33
N THR A 333 9.52 -5.15 7.12
CA THR A 333 10.34 -3.94 7.01
C THR A 333 11.73 -4.26 6.48
N LEU A 334 12.16 -3.58 5.43
CA LEU A 334 13.49 -3.72 4.81
C LEU A 334 14.38 -2.56 5.21
N ARG A 335 15.51 -2.83 5.88
CA ARG A 335 16.46 -1.79 6.34
C ARG A 335 17.87 -2.07 5.82
N PRO A 336 18.38 -1.30 4.84
CA PRO A 336 19.75 -1.44 4.34
C PRO A 336 20.75 -0.85 5.35
N VAL A 337 21.66 -1.67 5.88
CA VAL A 337 22.61 -1.26 6.93
C VAL A 337 24.01 -0.88 6.41
N LYS A 338 24.25 -0.97 5.08
CA LYS A 338 25.55 -0.70 4.44
C LYS A 338 25.51 0.42 3.42
N GLY A 339 24.46 1.27 3.42
CA GLY A 339 24.33 2.37 2.46
C GLY A 339 24.08 1.89 1.02
N THR A 340 23.41 0.75 0.85
CA THR A 340 22.97 0.23 -0.45
C THR A 340 21.47 0.48 -0.63
N ALA A 341 20.94 0.24 -1.83
CA ALA A 341 19.50 0.11 -1.98
C ALA A 341 18.99 -1.07 -1.10
N ALA A 342 17.75 -0.99 -0.62
CA ALA A 342 17.12 -2.12 0.05
C ALA A 342 16.59 -3.13 -0.98
N MET A 343 16.02 -2.65 -2.10
CA MET A 343 15.54 -3.51 -3.18
C MET A 343 15.72 -2.84 -4.54
N THR A 344 15.96 -3.66 -5.56
CA THR A 344 15.99 -3.25 -6.97
C THR A 344 15.23 -4.25 -7.83
N THR A 345 14.55 -3.77 -8.88
CA THR A 345 13.90 -4.65 -9.86
C THR A 345 14.62 -4.62 -11.22
N ALA A 346 14.42 -5.64 -12.01
CA ALA A 346 14.66 -5.57 -13.44
C ALA A 346 13.60 -4.68 -14.11
N ASP A 347 13.87 -4.23 -15.35
CA ASP A 347 12.91 -3.63 -16.27
C ASP A 347 12.17 -4.77 -16.99
N ALA A 348 11.12 -5.33 -16.34
CA ALA A 348 10.50 -6.59 -16.75
C ALA A 348 8.99 -6.60 -16.40
N ASP A 349 8.21 -7.30 -17.24
CA ASP A 349 6.76 -7.38 -17.14
C ASP A 349 6.27 -7.95 -15.80
N GLY A 350 5.18 -7.40 -15.27
CA GLY A 350 4.33 -8.00 -14.24
C GLY A 350 4.99 -8.25 -12.89
N ILE A 351 6.02 -7.50 -12.52
CA ILE A 351 6.59 -7.56 -11.17
C ILE A 351 5.61 -6.90 -10.20
N GLU A 352 5.24 -7.62 -9.14
CA GLU A 352 4.33 -7.16 -8.09
C GLU A 352 5.07 -7.04 -6.76
N ILE A 353 5.07 -5.85 -6.15
CA ILE A 353 5.65 -5.59 -4.83
C ILE A 353 4.56 -5.05 -3.93
N ALA A 354 4.26 -5.73 -2.82
CA ALA A 354 3.12 -5.38 -1.99
C ALA A 354 3.41 -5.52 -0.49
N GLY A 355 2.81 -4.64 0.33
CA GLY A 355 2.76 -4.75 1.79
C GLY A 355 4.11 -4.58 2.50
N LEU A 356 5.01 -3.75 1.99
CA LEU A 356 6.37 -3.58 2.52
C LEU A 356 6.60 -2.18 3.08
N LEU A 357 7.41 -2.10 4.14
CA LEU A 357 7.99 -0.86 4.65
C LEU A 357 9.50 -0.83 4.37
N PHE A 358 9.98 0.21 3.73
CA PHE A 358 11.39 0.49 3.51
C PHE A 358 11.87 1.52 4.54
N ASP A 359 12.75 1.11 5.44
CA ASP A 359 13.26 1.94 6.53
C ASP A 359 14.73 2.30 6.28
N ALA A 360 15.07 3.59 6.24
CA ALA A 360 16.44 4.00 5.95
C ALA A 360 17.40 3.55 7.06
N GLY A 361 18.53 3.00 6.67
CA GLY A 361 19.59 2.60 7.58
C GLY A 361 20.50 3.75 8.01
N PRO A 362 21.44 3.51 8.95
CA PRO A 362 22.33 4.54 9.48
C PRO A 362 23.35 5.07 8.46
N SER A 363 23.69 4.28 7.45
CA SER A 363 24.54 4.69 6.33
C SER A 363 23.67 5.18 5.18
N GLU A 364 24.04 6.32 4.58
CA GLU A 364 23.26 6.91 3.49
C GLU A 364 23.14 5.97 2.28
N SER A 365 21.91 5.67 1.88
CA SER A 365 21.58 4.91 0.68
C SER A 365 21.38 5.86 -0.51
N PRO A 366 21.85 5.53 -1.72
CA PRO A 366 21.55 6.32 -2.91
C PRO A 366 20.05 6.29 -3.25
N VAL A 367 19.40 5.17 -2.94
CA VAL A 367 17.95 4.95 -3.10
C VAL A 367 17.52 3.80 -2.20
N LEU A 368 16.28 3.82 -1.67
CA LEU A 368 15.75 2.68 -0.90
C LEU A 368 15.13 1.62 -1.82
N LEU A 369 14.24 2.02 -2.73
CA LEU A 369 13.68 1.14 -3.78
C LEU A 369 13.92 1.74 -5.17
N GLU A 370 14.54 0.97 -6.06
CA GLU A 370 14.73 1.32 -7.47
C GLU A 370 13.95 0.34 -8.36
N VAL A 371 12.97 0.88 -9.10
CA VAL A 371 12.09 0.14 -10.02
C VAL A 371 12.62 0.29 -11.43
N GLY A 372 13.21 -0.77 -11.95
CA GLY A 372 13.99 -0.76 -13.19
C GLY A 372 15.35 -0.06 -13.05
N PRO A 373 16.38 -0.49 -13.77
CA PRO A 373 17.67 0.20 -13.79
C PRO A 373 17.57 1.57 -14.48
N GLU A 374 18.51 2.45 -14.22
CA GLU A 374 18.59 3.73 -14.92
C GLU A 374 18.73 3.52 -16.44
N GLY A 375 17.95 4.29 -17.22
CA GLY A 375 17.87 4.15 -18.66
C GLY A 375 16.90 3.06 -19.15
N SER A 376 16.09 2.49 -18.26
CA SER A 376 14.97 1.62 -18.65
C SER A 376 14.07 2.29 -19.69
N SER A 377 13.58 1.51 -20.64
CA SER A 377 12.74 2.00 -21.75
C SER A 377 11.80 0.94 -22.31
N ALA A 378 11.75 -0.25 -21.70
CA ALA A 378 10.81 -1.28 -22.11
C ALA A 378 9.37 -0.86 -21.75
N ARG A 379 8.42 -1.23 -22.63
CA ARG A 379 7.00 -0.91 -22.44
C ARG A 379 6.30 -2.05 -21.72
N HIS A 380 5.65 -1.71 -20.63
CA HIS A 380 4.96 -2.67 -19.74
C HIS A 380 3.45 -2.47 -19.67
N ALA A 381 2.85 -1.75 -20.63
CA ALA A 381 1.44 -1.35 -20.58
C ALA A 381 0.43 -2.50 -20.43
N LYS A 382 0.78 -3.73 -20.85
CA LYS A 382 -0.07 -4.92 -20.72
C LYS A 382 0.13 -5.64 -19.40
N GLU A 383 1.35 -5.59 -18.86
CA GLU A 383 1.78 -6.24 -17.63
C GLU A 383 2.71 -5.29 -16.85
N PRO A 384 2.15 -4.21 -16.27
CA PRO A 384 2.94 -3.20 -15.57
C PRO A 384 3.66 -3.78 -14.35
N ILE A 385 4.79 -3.15 -13.99
CA ILE A 385 5.35 -3.32 -12.66
C ILE A 385 4.43 -2.57 -11.70
N ALA A 386 3.97 -3.22 -10.62
CA ALA A 386 3.05 -2.58 -9.69
C ALA A 386 3.54 -2.63 -8.23
N LEU A 387 3.31 -1.52 -7.53
CA LEU A 387 3.62 -1.33 -6.12
C LEU A 387 2.30 -1.10 -5.36
N HIS A 388 2.03 -1.89 -4.32
CA HIS A 388 0.78 -1.80 -3.55
C HIS A 388 1.07 -1.71 -2.05
N ASP A 389 0.60 -0.67 -1.37
CA ASP A 389 0.89 -0.46 0.06
C ASP A 389 2.39 -0.57 0.34
N VAL A 390 3.19 0.15 -0.42
CA VAL A 390 4.65 0.21 -0.25
C VAL A 390 5.01 1.53 0.39
N PHE A 391 5.61 1.45 1.57
CA PHE A 391 5.85 2.61 2.41
C PHE A 391 7.34 2.84 2.66
N PHE A 392 7.70 4.08 2.98
CA PHE A 392 9.10 4.49 3.21
C PHE A 392 9.20 5.35 4.46
N ARG A 393 10.25 5.11 5.24
CA ARG A 393 10.53 5.90 6.45
C ARG A 393 12.01 6.24 6.57
N VAL A 394 12.29 7.49 6.91
CA VAL A 394 13.64 7.98 7.19
C VAL A 394 13.66 8.65 8.55
N GLY A 395 14.23 7.99 9.56
CA GLY A 395 14.16 8.46 10.95
C GLY A 395 12.95 7.93 11.72
N GLY A 396 12.65 8.50 12.87
CA GLY A 396 11.54 8.12 13.76
C GLY A 396 11.88 6.97 14.69
N ALA A 397 12.22 5.80 14.17
CA ALA A 397 12.67 4.67 15.01
C ALA A 397 14.16 4.77 15.39
N ALA A 398 14.98 5.29 14.49
CA ALA A 398 16.42 5.54 14.67
C ALA A 398 16.88 6.49 13.55
N ALA A 399 18.07 7.07 13.67
CA ALA A 399 18.63 7.88 12.58
C ALA A 399 18.80 7.02 11.32
N GLY A 400 18.27 7.53 10.19
CA GLY A 400 18.34 6.91 8.88
C GLY A 400 18.65 7.96 7.81
N ARG A 401 19.28 7.56 6.70
CA ARG A 401 19.69 8.47 5.63
C ARG A 401 19.51 7.86 4.26
N THR A 402 18.98 8.68 3.33
CA THR A 402 18.90 8.29 1.92
C THR A 402 18.91 9.54 1.02
N LYS A 403 19.37 9.42 -0.22
CA LYS A 403 19.18 10.50 -1.20
C LYS A 403 17.78 10.48 -1.79
N VAL A 404 17.29 9.31 -2.18
CA VAL A 404 15.96 9.12 -2.76
C VAL A 404 15.29 7.93 -2.09
N ASN A 405 14.00 8.04 -1.76
CA ASN A 405 13.29 6.89 -1.19
C ASN A 405 12.80 5.94 -2.29
N LEU A 406 12.06 6.45 -3.26
CA LEU A 406 11.54 5.67 -4.37
C LEU A 406 12.00 6.29 -5.70
N LYS A 407 12.65 5.49 -6.54
CA LYS A 407 13.00 5.86 -7.91
C LYS A 407 12.32 4.91 -8.89
N ILE A 408 11.53 5.44 -9.82
CA ILE A 408 10.83 4.68 -10.85
C ILE A 408 11.46 5.02 -12.20
N ASN A 409 12.21 4.07 -12.77
CA ASN A 409 12.84 4.21 -14.07
C ASN A 409 12.06 3.50 -15.19
N SER A 410 11.33 2.43 -14.85
CA SER A 410 10.53 1.67 -15.83
C SER A 410 9.30 2.45 -16.30
N ASP A 411 8.99 2.31 -17.58
CA ASP A 411 7.77 2.83 -18.17
C ASP A 411 6.53 2.04 -17.69
N ASP A 412 5.35 2.66 -17.79
CA ASP A 412 4.03 2.07 -17.48
C ASP A 412 3.83 1.57 -16.02
N ALA A 413 4.74 1.89 -15.10
CA ALA A 413 4.63 1.42 -13.71
C ALA A 413 3.35 1.94 -13.01
N LEU A 414 2.78 1.11 -12.14
CA LEU A 414 1.64 1.46 -11.30
C LEU A 414 2.07 1.57 -9.83
N VAL A 415 1.63 2.61 -9.15
CA VAL A 415 1.75 2.73 -7.69
C VAL A 415 0.36 2.92 -7.11
N ASP A 416 -0.04 2.02 -6.24
CA ASP A 416 -1.36 1.96 -5.66
C ASP A 416 -1.26 2.03 -4.14
N HIS A 417 -1.21 3.25 -3.64
CA HIS A 417 -0.99 3.66 -2.26
C HIS A 417 0.46 3.55 -1.77
N THR A 418 1.02 4.72 -1.46
CA THR A 418 2.35 4.84 -0.85
C THR A 418 2.42 6.03 0.09
N TRP A 419 3.13 5.89 1.20
CA TRP A 419 3.59 7.00 2.04
C TRP A 419 5.11 7.01 2.10
N ILE A 420 5.69 8.13 1.74
CA ILE A 420 7.14 8.35 1.66
C ILE A 420 7.46 9.45 2.67
N TRP A 421 7.95 9.05 3.83
CA TRP A 421 8.05 9.91 5.01
C TRP A 421 9.49 10.08 5.48
N ARG A 422 9.96 11.32 5.51
CA ARG A 422 11.07 11.69 6.37
C ARG A 422 10.49 12.10 7.70
N ALA A 423 10.70 11.29 8.74
CA ALA A 423 10.08 11.51 10.03
C ALA A 423 10.38 12.90 10.60
N ASP A 424 9.35 13.56 11.08
CA ASP A 424 9.38 14.86 11.75
C ASP A 424 9.40 14.72 13.28
N HIS A 425 9.14 13.52 13.79
CA HIS A 425 9.16 13.20 15.23
C HIS A 425 9.71 11.80 15.49
N GLY A 426 9.98 11.48 16.76
CA GLY A 426 10.58 10.22 17.18
C GLY A 426 12.11 10.30 17.35
N ALA A 427 12.80 9.17 17.31
CA ALA A 427 14.24 9.10 17.50
C ALA A 427 15.02 9.37 16.21
N GLY A 428 16.17 10.03 16.31
CA GLY A 428 17.06 10.29 15.16
C GLY A 428 16.49 11.27 14.14
N VAL A 429 15.65 12.18 14.58
CA VAL A 429 15.02 13.23 13.76
C VAL A 429 15.77 14.55 13.91
N GLY A 430 15.89 15.31 12.82
CA GLY A 430 16.49 16.62 12.75
C GLY A 430 17.14 16.88 11.39
N TRP A 431 17.28 18.15 11.00
CA TRP A 431 17.73 18.56 9.67
C TRP A 431 18.98 17.83 9.15
N ASN A 432 19.95 17.56 10.04
CA ASN A 432 21.21 16.90 9.70
C ASN A 432 21.30 15.44 10.18
N LEU A 433 20.23 14.89 10.76
CA LEU A 433 20.22 13.54 11.32
C LEU A 433 19.58 12.53 10.39
N ASN A 434 18.32 12.73 10.03
CA ASN A 434 17.60 11.88 9.09
C ASN A 434 17.51 12.54 7.71
N THR A 435 18.65 12.65 7.05
CA THR A 435 18.74 13.33 5.75
C THR A 435 18.04 12.54 4.65
N SER A 436 17.23 13.23 3.86
CA SER A 436 16.55 12.71 2.67
C SER A 436 16.38 13.83 1.66
N GLU A 437 17.06 13.73 0.50
CA GLU A 437 17.00 14.78 -0.51
C GLU A 437 15.61 14.81 -1.16
N ASN A 438 15.18 13.70 -1.78
CA ASN A 438 13.91 13.61 -2.49
C ASN A 438 13.10 12.39 -2.02
N GLY A 439 11.78 12.55 -1.95
CA GLY A 439 10.89 11.45 -1.66
C GLY A 439 10.76 10.50 -2.87
N LEU A 440 10.17 10.98 -3.94
CA LEU A 440 9.93 10.24 -5.17
C LEU A 440 10.62 10.90 -6.37
N VAL A 441 11.31 10.07 -7.18
CA VAL A 441 11.83 10.47 -8.49
C VAL A 441 11.24 9.53 -9.56
N VAL A 442 10.52 10.09 -10.54
CA VAL A 442 9.91 9.34 -11.65
C VAL A 442 10.62 9.68 -12.95
N ASN A 443 11.38 8.76 -13.49
CA ASN A 443 12.04 8.86 -14.79
C ASN A 443 11.23 8.17 -15.91
N GLY A 444 10.49 7.10 -15.58
CA GLY A 444 9.68 6.33 -16.51
C GLY A 444 8.50 7.12 -17.10
N ASN A 445 8.12 6.78 -18.33
CA ASN A 445 6.95 7.33 -19.00
C ASN A 445 5.69 6.53 -18.63
N ASP A 446 4.51 7.14 -18.81
CA ASP A 446 3.20 6.51 -18.62
C ASP A 446 2.97 5.96 -17.18
N VAL A 447 3.76 6.39 -16.20
CA VAL A 447 3.61 5.97 -14.81
C VAL A 447 2.31 6.52 -14.23
N THR A 448 1.54 5.68 -13.56
CA THR A 448 0.27 6.05 -12.91
C THR A 448 0.35 5.79 -11.41
N ILE A 449 0.00 6.80 -10.60
CA ILE A 449 0.04 6.73 -9.14
C ILE A 449 -1.32 7.10 -8.56
N TYR A 450 -1.82 6.25 -7.66
CA TYR A 450 -2.99 6.50 -6.83
C TYR A 450 -2.58 6.59 -5.36
N GLY A 451 -3.08 7.58 -4.64
CA GLY A 451 -2.81 7.72 -3.20
C GLY A 451 -1.34 7.95 -2.88
N LEU A 452 -0.80 9.06 -3.35
CA LEU A 452 0.58 9.48 -3.15
C LEU A 452 0.67 10.43 -1.95
N PHE A 453 1.28 9.96 -0.86
CA PHE A 453 1.60 10.76 0.32
C PHE A 453 3.12 10.91 0.40
N VAL A 454 3.66 12.15 0.44
CA VAL A 454 5.11 12.39 0.48
C VAL A 454 5.43 13.59 1.37
N GLU A 455 6.26 13.39 2.40
CA GLU A 455 6.41 14.38 3.46
C GLU A 455 7.85 14.62 3.91
N HIS A 456 8.16 15.88 4.17
CA HIS A 456 9.30 16.43 4.90
C HIS A 456 10.67 16.25 4.27
N HIS A 457 10.78 15.86 2.99
CA HIS A 457 12.08 15.76 2.31
C HIS A 457 12.72 17.13 2.09
N GLN A 458 14.04 17.17 2.16
CA GLN A 458 14.82 18.41 2.18
C GLN A 458 14.88 19.16 0.84
N GLN A 459 14.56 18.45 -0.27
CA GLN A 459 14.40 19.02 -1.60
C GLN A 459 12.99 18.75 -2.11
N PHE A 460 12.82 18.23 -3.34
CA PHE A 460 11.50 17.92 -3.88
C PHE A 460 10.86 16.72 -3.16
N GLN A 461 9.61 16.86 -2.76
CA GLN A 461 8.87 15.68 -2.32
C GLN A 461 8.66 14.75 -3.51
N VAL A 462 8.27 15.31 -4.66
CA VAL A 462 8.14 14.60 -5.95
C VAL A 462 8.90 15.33 -7.04
N LEU A 463 9.79 14.63 -7.74
CA LEU A 463 10.48 15.08 -8.95
C LEU A 463 10.08 14.21 -10.13
N TRP A 464 9.22 14.74 -11.01
CA TRP A 464 8.68 14.01 -12.15
C TRP A 464 9.40 14.39 -13.46
N LYS A 465 10.02 13.42 -14.13
CA LYS A 465 10.78 13.61 -15.37
C LYS A 465 10.22 12.83 -16.56
N GLY A 466 9.40 11.81 -16.33
CA GLY A 466 8.76 11.00 -17.37
C GLY A 466 7.58 11.72 -18.02
N ASN A 467 7.26 11.35 -19.25
CA ASN A 467 6.11 11.87 -19.99
C ASN A 467 4.85 11.04 -19.75
N ARG A 468 3.68 11.64 -19.94
CA ARG A 468 2.34 11.04 -19.83
C ARG A 468 2.07 10.42 -18.45
N GLY A 469 2.75 10.94 -17.42
CA GLY A 469 2.52 10.56 -16.04
C GLY A 469 1.14 10.98 -15.52
N ARG A 470 0.62 10.26 -14.55
CA ARG A 470 -0.68 10.56 -13.92
C ARG A 470 -0.61 10.36 -12.41
N THR A 471 -1.12 11.34 -11.66
CA THR A 471 -1.26 11.25 -10.20
C THR A 471 -2.71 11.51 -9.81
N TYR A 472 -3.32 10.57 -9.10
CA TYR A 472 -4.67 10.70 -8.54
C TYR A 472 -4.55 10.70 -7.03
N PHE A 473 -4.81 11.83 -6.42
CA PHE A 473 -4.58 12.18 -5.04
C PHE A 473 -3.09 12.36 -4.70
N TYR A 474 -2.77 13.56 -4.25
CA TYR A 474 -1.50 13.90 -3.67
C TYR A 474 -1.68 14.62 -2.33
N GLN A 475 -0.98 14.14 -1.30
CA GLN A 475 -0.89 14.78 0.00
C GLN A 475 0.58 14.99 0.33
N SER A 476 0.92 16.18 0.79
CA SER A 476 2.30 16.47 1.14
C SER A 476 2.39 17.49 2.27
N GLU A 477 3.25 17.19 3.21
CA GLU A 477 3.73 18.15 4.18
C GLU A 477 5.19 18.48 3.87
N ILE A 478 5.49 19.77 3.75
CA ILE A 478 6.86 20.20 3.48
C ILE A 478 7.69 20.13 4.78
N PRO A 479 9.04 20.09 4.74
CA PRO A 479 9.82 19.94 5.97
C PRO A 479 9.54 21.07 6.95
N TYR A 480 9.35 20.72 8.22
CA TYR A 480 9.08 21.65 9.32
C TYR A 480 10.35 22.29 9.88
N ASP A 481 11.48 21.58 9.79
CA ASP A 481 12.73 21.78 10.49
C ASP A 481 13.88 22.48 9.71
N PRO A 482 13.66 23.24 8.60
CA PRO A 482 14.74 24.01 8.02
C PRO A 482 15.26 25.05 9.03
N PRO A 483 16.56 25.05 9.36
CA PRO A 483 17.09 25.96 10.39
C PRO A 483 17.09 27.43 9.99
N ASN A 484 16.99 27.71 8.72
CA ASN A 484 16.87 29.06 8.13
C ASN A 484 16.53 28.95 6.64
N GLN A 485 16.15 30.08 6.02
CA GLN A 485 15.81 30.12 4.60
C GLN A 485 16.99 29.73 3.69
N ALA A 486 18.23 30.08 4.04
CA ALA A 486 19.39 29.74 3.21
C ALA A 486 19.60 28.22 3.10
N SER A 487 19.28 27.47 4.14
CA SER A 487 19.32 26.00 4.13
C SER A 487 18.15 25.37 3.36
N TYR A 488 17.10 26.15 3.09
CA TYR A 488 15.91 25.72 2.34
C TYR A 488 15.66 26.66 1.15
N THR A 489 16.66 26.75 0.27
CA THR A 489 16.61 27.51 -0.98
C THR A 489 16.98 26.57 -2.12
N SER A 490 16.17 26.54 -3.19
CA SER A 490 16.42 25.68 -4.34
C SER A 490 17.65 26.12 -5.14
N ALA A 491 18.15 25.24 -5.99
CA ALA A 491 19.30 25.51 -6.86
C ALA A 491 19.09 26.71 -7.80
N SER A 492 17.84 27.10 -8.07
CA SER A 492 17.47 28.30 -8.84
C SER A 492 17.47 29.59 -8.00
N GLY A 493 17.78 29.51 -6.70
CA GLY A 493 17.71 30.63 -5.77
C GLY A 493 16.32 31.02 -5.32
N VAL A 494 15.33 30.16 -5.55
CA VAL A 494 13.94 30.35 -5.11
C VAL A 494 13.80 29.82 -3.68
N ASN A 495 13.07 30.52 -2.83
CA ASN A 495 12.80 30.09 -1.45
C ASN A 495 12.01 28.79 -1.41
N GLY A 496 12.59 27.78 -0.80
CA GLY A 496 12.07 26.42 -0.71
C GLY A 496 12.24 25.60 -2.00
N TRP A 497 11.89 24.33 -1.88
CA TRP A 497 11.81 23.37 -2.98
C TRP A 497 10.34 23.01 -3.17
N ALA A 498 9.82 23.14 -4.39
CA ALA A 498 8.43 22.78 -4.67
C ALA A 498 8.12 21.36 -4.18
N SER A 499 6.96 21.20 -3.57
CA SER A 499 6.52 19.88 -3.13
C SER A 499 6.37 18.92 -4.32
N TYR A 500 5.76 19.39 -5.41
CA TYR A 500 5.61 18.63 -6.64
C TYR A 500 6.28 19.37 -7.81
N LYS A 501 7.36 18.82 -8.33
CA LYS A 501 8.08 19.38 -9.48
C LYS A 501 7.92 18.50 -10.71
N VAL A 502 7.35 19.05 -11.79
CA VAL A 502 7.45 18.48 -13.13
C VAL A 502 8.63 19.13 -13.84
N ALA A 503 9.58 18.32 -14.32
CA ALA A 503 10.79 18.81 -14.98
C ALA A 503 10.49 19.50 -16.30
N ASP A 504 11.32 20.47 -16.69
CA ASP A 504 11.11 21.34 -17.87
C ASP A 504 11.05 20.59 -19.20
N GLY A 505 11.68 19.41 -19.27
CA GLY A 505 11.65 18.53 -20.44
C GLY A 505 10.33 17.77 -20.64
N VAL A 506 9.47 17.71 -19.64
CA VAL A 506 8.19 16.98 -19.72
C VAL A 506 7.22 17.73 -20.61
N THR A 507 6.56 17.01 -21.49
CA THR A 507 5.60 17.58 -22.46
C THR A 507 4.15 17.22 -22.16
N SER A 508 3.90 16.17 -21.38
CA SER A 508 2.55 15.72 -21.02
C SER A 508 2.54 15.14 -19.61
N HIS A 509 1.58 15.58 -18.78
CA HIS A 509 1.38 15.11 -17.41
C HIS A 509 -0.01 15.48 -16.92
N GLY A 510 -0.60 14.69 -16.02
CA GLY A 510 -1.87 14.97 -15.37
C GLY A 510 -1.86 14.70 -13.87
N ALA A 511 -2.45 15.58 -13.08
CA ALA A 511 -2.59 15.37 -11.64
C ALA A 511 -3.94 15.91 -11.13
N TRP A 512 -4.55 15.18 -10.21
CA TRP A 512 -5.90 15.44 -9.68
C TRP A 512 -5.94 15.34 -8.17
N GLY A 513 -6.50 16.36 -7.51
CA GLY A 513 -6.70 16.38 -6.06
C GLY A 513 -5.39 16.48 -5.29
N LEU A 514 -4.76 17.65 -5.27
CA LEU A 514 -3.47 17.85 -4.65
C LEU A 514 -3.58 18.79 -3.44
N GLY A 515 -3.12 18.32 -2.27
CA GLY A 515 -2.99 19.12 -1.06
C GLY A 515 -1.53 19.25 -0.63
N VAL A 516 -1.06 20.48 -0.42
CA VAL A 516 0.27 20.77 0.13
C VAL A 516 0.12 21.58 1.40
N TYR A 517 0.71 21.07 2.47
CA TYR A 517 0.54 21.56 3.83
C TYR A 517 1.86 22.02 4.42
N SER A 518 1.83 23.03 5.27
CA SER A 518 3.06 23.63 5.80
C SER A 518 2.90 24.14 7.22
N VAL A 519 3.96 23.93 7.99
CA VAL A 519 4.30 24.68 9.20
C VAL A 519 5.83 24.69 9.29
N PHE A 520 6.41 25.82 9.66
CA PHE A 520 7.86 25.92 9.87
C PHE A 520 8.16 26.21 11.34
N GLU A 521 9.12 25.51 11.89
CA GLU A 521 9.63 25.79 13.24
C GLU A 521 10.32 27.15 13.29
N HIS A 522 10.93 27.55 12.18
CA HIS A 522 11.61 28.84 12.06
C HIS A 522 10.75 29.88 11.31
N PRO A 523 10.33 30.97 11.95
CA PRO A 523 9.34 31.91 11.41
C PRO A 523 9.77 32.68 10.14
N ALA A 524 11.06 32.72 9.82
CA ALA A 524 11.57 33.39 8.61
C ALA A 524 11.62 32.49 7.38
N VAL A 525 11.25 31.21 7.51
CA VAL A 525 11.25 30.27 6.38
C VAL A 525 9.92 30.36 5.66
N VAL A 526 9.96 30.41 4.34
CA VAL A 526 8.80 30.40 3.44
C VAL A 526 9.05 29.47 2.26
N LEU A 527 7.97 28.95 1.68
CA LEU A 527 7.99 28.23 0.42
C LEU A 527 7.35 29.11 -0.67
N THR A 528 8.07 29.39 -1.73
CA THR A 528 7.54 30.25 -2.80
C THR A 528 6.43 29.57 -3.59
N ARG A 529 6.60 28.30 -3.99
CA ARG A 529 5.66 27.57 -4.83
C ARG A 529 5.42 26.17 -4.31
N ALA A 530 4.18 25.77 -4.09
CA ALA A 530 3.88 24.39 -3.71
C ALA A 530 4.09 23.42 -4.89
N ILE A 531 3.72 23.83 -6.10
CA ILE A 531 3.85 23.03 -7.33
C ILE A 531 4.60 23.87 -8.37
N GLU A 532 5.55 23.25 -9.05
CA GLU A 532 6.26 23.84 -10.19
C GLU A 532 6.13 22.94 -11.43
N THR A 533 5.77 23.55 -12.57
CA THR A 533 5.54 22.78 -13.80
C THR A 533 5.74 23.62 -15.06
N PRO A 534 6.17 23.03 -16.19
CA PRO A 534 6.18 23.74 -17.46
C PRO A 534 4.75 24.11 -17.91
N LYS A 535 4.56 25.33 -18.39
CA LYS A 535 3.27 25.77 -18.98
C LYS A 535 3.11 25.18 -20.40
N ARG A 536 2.47 24.02 -20.51
CA ARG A 536 2.22 23.32 -21.76
C ARG A 536 0.78 22.82 -21.83
N PRO A 537 0.11 22.80 -23.00
CA PRO A 537 -1.29 22.41 -23.11
C PRO A 537 -1.60 20.99 -22.61
N GLU A 538 -0.63 20.07 -22.71
CA GLU A 538 -0.79 18.67 -22.31
C GLU A 538 -0.32 18.40 -20.87
N ILE A 539 0.03 19.43 -20.12
CA ILE A 539 0.31 19.33 -18.67
C ILE A 539 -0.86 19.97 -17.95
N ARG A 540 -1.58 19.16 -17.17
CA ARG A 540 -2.81 19.60 -16.51
C ARG A 540 -2.84 19.21 -15.05
N PHE A 541 -3.18 20.18 -14.22
CA PHE A 541 -3.41 20.00 -12.81
C PHE A 541 -4.83 20.43 -12.45
N HIS A 542 -5.48 19.61 -11.64
CA HIS A 542 -6.87 19.80 -11.24
C HIS A 542 -7.00 19.74 -9.72
N ASP A 543 -7.77 20.68 -9.16
CA ASP A 543 -8.20 20.64 -7.76
C ASP A 543 -7.05 20.66 -6.76
N MET A 544 -6.37 21.79 -6.68
CA MET A 544 -5.20 22.00 -5.83
C MET A 544 -5.52 22.91 -4.65
N ILE A 545 -4.96 22.59 -3.48
CA ILE A 545 -5.09 23.40 -2.26
C ILE A 545 -3.75 23.51 -1.54
N THR A 546 -3.50 24.66 -0.91
CA THR A 546 -2.42 24.82 0.06
C THR A 546 -3.00 25.26 1.41
N VAL A 547 -2.42 24.75 2.52
CA VAL A 547 -2.91 25.00 3.87
C VAL A 547 -1.75 25.26 4.83
N ALA A 548 -1.81 26.36 5.55
CA ALA A 548 -0.94 26.55 6.71
C ALA A 548 -1.48 25.76 7.90
N LEU A 549 -0.64 24.91 8.51
CA LEU A 549 -0.98 24.10 9.68
C LEU A 549 -0.73 24.86 10.99
N GLY A 550 0.06 25.93 10.95
CA GLY A 550 0.39 26.80 12.08
C GLY A 550 0.72 28.21 11.63
N ASP A 551 1.11 29.07 12.56
CA ASP A 551 1.35 30.52 12.33
C ASP A 551 2.48 30.80 11.33
N HIS A 552 3.45 29.88 11.23
CA HIS A 552 4.60 29.99 10.35
C HIS A 552 4.49 28.92 9.26
N GLY A 553 3.57 29.09 8.33
CA GLY A 553 3.31 28.10 7.28
C GLY A 553 3.06 28.77 5.92
N GLU A 554 3.77 29.86 5.58
CA GLU A 554 3.54 30.54 4.33
C GLU A 554 4.02 29.71 3.13
N ILE A 555 3.09 29.45 2.21
CA ILE A 555 3.33 29.05 0.84
C ILE A 555 2.82 30.19 -0.03
N SER A 556 3.68 30.86 -0.77
CA SER A 556 3.30 32.10 -1.47
C SER A 556 2.38 31.84 -2.68
N HIS A 557 2.53 30.70 -3.37
CA HIS A 557 1.69 30.32 -4.51
C HIS A 557 1.35 28.82 -4.51
N VAL A 558 0.17 28.47 -5.00
CA VAL A 558 -0.30 27.08 -5.12
C VAL A 558 0.43 26.34 -6.22
N ILE A 559 0.48 26.93 -7.43
CA ILE A 559 1.17 26.36 -8.59
C ILE A 559 1.81 27.47 -9.41
N ASP A 560 3.09 27.37 -9.67
CA ASP A 560 3.93 28.41 -10.28
C ASP A 560 3.67 29.78 -9.62
N ASP A 561 3.15 30.75 -10.35
CA ASP A 561 2.81 32.09 -9.84
C ASP A 561 1.28 32.27 -9.63
N MET A 562 0.52 31.16 -9.55
CA MET A 562 -0.94 31.18 -9.34
C MET A 562 -1.34 30.77 -7.92
N GLY A 563 -2.43 31.36 -7.44
CA GLY A 563 -2.95 31.20 -6.10
C GLY A 563 -2.40 32.24 -5.13
N ALA A 564 -3.20 32.63 -4.14
CA ALA A 564 -2.77 33.52 -3.08
C ALA A 564 -1.83 32.82 -2.10
N ALA A 565 -1.17 33.57 -1.22
CA ALA A 565 -0.37 33.02 -0.14
C ALA A 565 -1.26 32.38 0.93
N THR A 566 -0.79 31.28 1.53
CA THR A 566 -1.44 30.69 2.71
C THR A 566 -1.24 31.58 3.94
N ALA A 567 -2.22 31.62 4.82
CA ALA A 567 -2.09 32.28 6.11
C ALA A 567 -2.95 31.57 7.18
N MET A 568 -2.54 31.69 8.45
CA MET A 568 -3.32 31.17 9.59
C MET A 568 -4.20 32.26 10.21
N HIS A 569 -3.75 33.49 10.27
CA HIS A 569 -4.45 34.64 10.87
C HIS A 569 -4.45 35.87 9.94
N PRO A 570 -5.59 36.23 9.25
CA PRO A 570 -6.80 35.40 9.11
C PRO A 570 -6.50 34.13 8.26
N ARG A 571 -7.24 33.08 8.51
CA ARG A 571 -7.03 31.82 7.80
C ARG A 571 -7.33 31.97 6.31
N VAL A 572 -6.32 31.70 5.49
CA VAL A 572 -6.39 31.68 4.03
C VAL A 572 -5.91 30.32 3.54
N THR A 573 -6.80 29.58 2.88
CA THR A 573 -6.51 28.27 2.26
C THR A 573 -6.75 28.36 0.76
N PRO A 574 -5.77 28.83 -0.01
CA PRO A 574 -5.93 29.06 -1.43
C PRO A 574 -6.24 27.77 -2.19
N LYS A 575 -7.14 27.85 -3.16
CA LYS A 575 -7.52 26.76 -4.04
C LYS A 575 -7.41 27.19 -5.49
N VAL A 576 -6.88 26.30 -6.33
CA VAL A 576 -6.81 26.45 -7.78
C VAL A 576 -7.47 25.23 -8.42
N THR A 577 -8.53 25.46 -9.21
CA THR A 577 -9.32 24.37 -9.79
C THR A 577 -8.63 23.75 -11.00
N ASN A 578 -8.03 24.56 -11.87
CA ASN A 578 -7.37 24.07 -13.09
C ASN A 578 -6.09 24.84 -13.37
N PHE A 579 -5.10 24.13 -13.93
CA PHE A 579 -3.86 24.73 -14.45
C PHE A 579 -3.40 23.92 -15.68
N PRO A 580 -2.93 24.55 -16.77
CA PRO A 580 -3.12 25.93 -17.16
C PRO A 580 -4.54 26.22 -17.51
#